data_c2f8c8f97289bb32e30ab8c939aeda7c
#
_entry.id   c2f8c8f97289bb32e30ab8c939aeda7c
#
_cell.length_a   1.000
_cell.length_b   1.000
_cell.length_c   1.000
_cell.angle_alpha   90.00
_cell.angle_beta   90.00
_cell.angle_gamma   90.00
#
_symmetry.space_group_name_H-M   'P 1'
#
loop_
_entity.id
_entity.type
_entity.pdbx_description
1 polymer ?
#
loop_
_entity_poly.entity_id
_entity_poly.type
_entity_poly.pdbx_seq_one_letter_code
_entity_poly.pdbx_strand_id
1 'polypeptide(L)'
;MSWLARQLDVSRPVERDHWESDRAFRRRRVVVLVTLVVGAALLWYSLSIEPGDPLFYPASLALALTWTVGAFLSGPLHGGWIQVGSELRRPVLQPIGVGLVAVGVFAVGALVVGQVPFLESSVNDVLEHASQGWLPLIALLTLLNGLAEELFLRRALYRAGGVRDPVLTTTVVYALTTV
;
A
#
# COMPACT_ATOMS: atom_id res chain seq x y z
N MET A 1 -18.61 -25.83 -3.35
CA MET A 1 -17.65 -24.76 -3.71
C MET A 1 -16.55 -24.72 -2.65
N SER A 2 -15.29 -24.81 -3.07
CA SER A 2 -14.15 -24.77 -2.14
C SER A 2 -14.08 -23.41 -1.44
N TRP A 3 -13.49 -23.37 -0.24
CA TRP A 3 -13.25 -22.12 0.53
C TRP A 3 -12.50 -21.09 -0.31
N LEU A 4 -11.48 -21.50 -1.08
CA LEU A 4 -10.74 -20.67 -2.02
C LEU A 4 -11.62 -20.02 -3.10
N ALA A 5 -12.56 -20.77 -3.68
CA ALA A 5 -13.45 -20.22 -4.70
C ALA A 5 -14.38 -19.13 -4.14
N ARG A 6 -14.75 -19.20 -2.86
CA ARG A 6 -15.54 -18.15 -2.18
C ARG A 6 -14.72 -16.90 -1.84
N GLN A 7 -13.41 -17.05 -1.62
CA GLN A 7 -12.49 -15.91 -1.38
C GLN A 7 -12.12 -15.18 -2.69
N LEU A 8 -12.14 -15.91 -3.80
CA LEU A 8 -11.80 -15.39 -5.13
C LEU A 8 -13.04 -14.96 -5.94
N ASP A 9 -14.23 -15.09 -5.35
CA ASP A 9 -15.47 -14.67 -6.01
C ASP A 9 -15.60 -13.14 -6.00
N VAL A 10 -14.97 -12.55 -7.00
CA VAL A 10 -14.98 -11.11 -7.29
C VAL A 10 -16.37 -10.60 -7.71
N SER A 11 -17.29 -11.53 -8.02
CA SER A 11 -18.63 -11.23 -8.52
C SER A 11 -19.66 -10.94 -7.41
N ARG A 12 -19.32 -11.18 -6.14
CA ARG A 12 -20.19 -10.80 -5.03
C ARG A 12 -20.24 -9.29 -4.93
N PRO A 13 -21.43 -8.68 -5.10
CA PRO A 13 -21.59 -7.26 -4.80
C PRO A 13 -21.24 -7.07 -3.33
N VAL A 14 -20.14 -6.38 -3.06
CA VAL A 14 -19.87 -5.84 -1.74
C VAL A 14 -21.01 -4.89 -1.47
N GLU A 15 -21.90 -5.22 -0.52
CA GLU A 15 -22.93 -4.30 -0.08
C GLU A 15 -22.22 -2.99 0.29
N ARG A 16 -22.51 -1.95 -0.49
CA ARG A 16 -21.99 -0.64 -0.18
C ARG A 16 -22.59 -0.21 1.14
N ASP A 17 -21.74 0.28 1.98
CA ASP A 17 -22.11 1.10 3.12
C ASP A 17 -22.64 2.44 2.58
N HIS A 18 -23.91 2.46 2.13
CA HIS A 18 -24.56 3.58 1.45
C HIS A 18 -25.03 4.71 2.36
N TRP A 19 -24.63 4.68 3.63
CA TRP A 19 -25.05 5.66 4.63
C TRP A 19 -24.33 7.01 4.54
N GLU A 20 -23.57 7.22 3.48
CA GLU A 20 -22.84 8.47 3.25
C GLU A 20 -23.64 9.40 2.31
N SER A 21 -23.80 10.67 2.71
CA SER A 21 -24.46 11.67 1.87
C SER A 21 -23.62 11.96 0.61
N ASP A 22 -24.26 12.37 -0.49
CA ASP A 22 -23.58 12.74 -1.76
C ASP A 22 -22.50 13.81 -1.55
N ARG A 23 -22.70 14.72 -0.58
CA ARG A 23 -21.72 15.74 -0.24
C ARG A 23 -20.50 15.12 0.44
N ALA A 24 -20.68 14.19 1.36
CA ALA A 24 -19.59 13.48 2.03
C ALA A 24 -18.82 12.62 1.04
N PHE A 25 -19.51 11.95 0.12
CA PHE A 25 -18.88 11.15 -0.92
C PHE A 25 -18.04 11.99 -1.89
N ARG A 26 -18.57 13.16 -2.34
CA ARG A 26 -17.79 14.10 -3.18
C ARG A 26 -16.57 14.62 -2.46
N ARG A 27 -16.71 15.03 -1.19
CA ARG A 27 -15.57 15.45 -0.36
C ARG A 27 -14.51 14.35 -0.28
N ARG A 28 -14.91 13.11 -0.03
CA ARG A 28 -14.01 11.95 0.00
C ARG A 28 -13.20 11.84 -1.28
N ARG A 29 -13.87 11.88 -2.44
CA ARG A 29 -13.21 11.78 -3.75
C ARG A 29 -12.20 12.89 -3.97
N VAL A 30 -12.53 14.12 -3.60
CA VAL A 30 -11.59 15.26 -3.71
C VAL A 30 -10.39 15.05 -2.80
N VAL A 31 -10.60 14.69 -1.53
CA VAL A 31 -9.51 14.44 -0.57
C VAL A 31 -8.61 13.32 -1.08
N VAL A 32 -9.20 12.21 -1.53
CA VAL A 32 -8.43 11.07 -2.04
C VAL A 32 -7.63 11.46 -3.29
N LEU A 33 -8.22 12.20 -4.22
CA LEU A 33 -7.51 12.64 -5.43
C LEU A 33 -6.34 13.58 -5.11
N VAL A 34 -6.57 14.58 -4.24
CA VAL A 34 -5.51 15.52 -3.81
C VAL A 34 -4.39 14.76 -3.10
N THR A 35 -4.74 13.86 -2.17
CA THR A 35 -3.75 13.05 -1.46
C THR A 35 -2.95 12.17 -2.42
N LEU A 36 -3.60 11.58 -3.42
CA LEU A 36 -2.95 10.75 -4.43
C LEU A 36 -1.91 11.55 -5.21
N VAL A 37 -2.28 12.74 -5.69
CA VAL A 37 -1.36 13.62 -6.46
C VAL A 37 -0.18 14.07 -5.61
N VAL A 38 -0.44 14.52 -4.38
CA VAL A 38 0.62 14.97 -3.44
C VAL A 38 1.51 13.79 -3.05
N GLY A 39 0.91 12.63 -2.75
CA GLY A 39 1.66 11.42 -2.40
C GLY A 39 2.55 10.91 -3.55
N ALA A 40 2.01 10.89 -4.78
CA ALA A 40 2.80 10.51 -5.96
C ALA A 40 3.97 11.48 -6.20
N ALA A 41 3.75 12.79 -6.05
CA ALA A 41 4.81 13.79 -6.17
C ALA A 41 5.90 13.62 -5.08
N LEU A 42 5.50 13.36 -3.83
CA LEU A 42 6.44 13.11 -2.73
C LEU A 42 7.18 11.79 -2.90
N LEU A 43 6.51 10.75 -3.41
CA LEU A 43 7.15 9.48 -3.71
C LEU A 43 8.23 9.66 -4.79
N TRP A 44 7.87 10.30 -5.89
CA TRP A 44 8.83 10.63 -6.95
C TRP A 44 10.01 11.45 -6.41
N TYR A 45 9.74 12.48 -5.61
CA TYR A 45 10.78 13.30 -4.99
C TYR A 45 11.68 12.46 -4.06
N SER A 46 11.09 11.63 -3.19
CA SER A 46 11.85 10.78 -2.27
C SER A 46 12.75 9.78 -2.98
N LEU A 47 12.29 9.23 -4.13
CA LEU A 47 13.09 8.32 -4.95
C LEU A 47 14.17 9.04 -5.78
N SER A 48 14.05 10.36 -5.97
CA SER A 48 15.05 11.18 -6.68
C SER A 48 16.20 11.65 -5.78
N ILE A 49 16.09 11.45 -4.47
CA ILE A 49 17.12 11.82 -3.50
C ILE A 49 18.28 10.85 -3.59
N GLU A 50 19.51 11.39 -3.63
CA GLU A 50 20.72 10.57 -3.71
C GLU A 50 20.88 9.66 -2.47
N PRO A 51 21.45 8.44 -2.65
CA PRO A 51 21.75 7.55 -1.55
C PRO A 51 22.62 8.21 -0.49
N GLY A 52 22.23 8.11 0.78
CA GLY A 52 22.96 8.70 1.90
C GLY A 52 22.65 10.17 2.19
N ASP A 53 21.86 10.84 1.37
CA ASP A 53 21.41 12.20 1.66
C ASP A 53 20.42 12.20 2.84
N PRO A 54 20.68 12.99 3.91
CA PRO A 54 19.80 13.08 5.08
C PRO A 54 18.39 13.59 4.76
N LEU A 55 18.17 14.25 3.61
CA LEU A 55 16.84 14.68 3.15
C LEU A 55 15.89 13.50 2.87
N PHE A 56 16.42 12.31 2.63
CA PHE A 56 15.60 11.10 2.45
C PHE A 56 14.69 10.83 3.66
N TYR A 57 15.16 11.04 4.88
CA TYR A 57 14.40 10.76 6.09
C TYR A 57 13.16 11.66 6.24
N PRO A 58 13.28 13.00 6.17
CA PRO A 58 12.11 13.87 6.25
C PRO A 58 11.18 13.72 5.04
N ALA A 59 11.69 13.46 3.84
CA ALA A 59 10.87 13.21 2.65
C ALA A 59 10.03 11.94 2.81
N SER A 60 10.63 10.84 3.24
CA SER A 60 9.94 9.57 3.52
C SER A 60 8.90 9.71 4.64
N LEU A 61 9.21 10.46 5.69
CA LEU A 61 8.25 10.75 6.76
C LEU A 61 7.08 11.61 6.25
N ALA A 62 7.35 12.65 5.44
CA ALA A 62 6.31 13.48 4.84
C ALA A 62 5.39 12.65 3.94
N LEU A 63 5.92 11.69 3.20
CA LEU A 63 5.15 10.74 2.39
C LEU A 63 4.22 9.90 3.26
N ALA A 64 4.74 9.25 4.32
CA ALA A 64 3.94 8.45 5.24
C ALA A 64 2.84 9.28 5.92
N LEU A 65 3.14 10.52 6.33
CA LEU A 65 2.17 11.43 6.90
C LEU A 65 1.10 11.82 5.88
N THR A 66 1.47 12.09 4.63
CA THR A 66 0.53 12.43 3.57
C THR A 66 -0.49 11.31 3.35
N TRP A 67 -0.02 10.06 3.20
CA TRP A 67 -0.91 8.91 3.06
C TRP A 67 -1.82 8.72 4.29
N THR A 68 -1.25 8.81 5.48
CA THR A 68 -2.00 8.62 6.74
C THR A 68 -3.05 9.71 6.93
N VAL A 69 -2.66 10.97 6.83
CA VAL A 69 -3.56 12.13 7.02
C VAL A 69 -4.65 12.12 5.95
N GLY A 70 -4.28 11.87 4.68
CA GLY A 70 -5.23 11.77 3.58
C GLY A 70 -6.24 10.65 3.77
N ALA A 71 -5.79 9.49 4.27
CA ALA A 71 -6.69 8.38 4.58
C ALA A 71 -7.74 8.78 5.62
N PHE A 72 -7.34 9.35 6.74
CA PHE A 72 -8.26 9.76 7.80
C PHE A 72 -9.16 10.96 7.41
N LEU A 73 -8.62 11.96 6.70
CA LEU A 73 -9.40 13.08 6.21
C LEU A 73 -10.45 12.67 5.16
N SER A 74 -10.23 11.56 4.46
CA SER A 74 -11.21 11.04 3.50
C SER A 74 -12.52 10.62 4.16
N GLY A 75 -12.52 10.37 5.48
CA GLY A 75 -13.67 9.92 6.25
C GLY A 75 -13.53 8.48 6.73
N PRO A 76 -14.63 7.81 7.14
CA PRO A 76 -14.58 6.45 7.65
C PRO A 76 -13.91 5.49 6.66
N LEU A 77 -12.91 4.75 7.12
CA LEU A 77 -12.13 3.83 6.29
C LEU A 77 -12.90 2.53 6.07
N HIS A 78 -12.67 1.89 4.92
CA HIS A 78 -13.22 0.57 4.66
C HIS A 78 -12.58 -0.47 5.59
N GLY A 79 -13.41 -1.17 6.37
CA GLY A 79 -12.97 -2.28 7.20
C GLY A 79 -13.16 -3.59 6.42
N GLY A 80 -12.07 -4.22 6.00
CA GLY A 80 -12.15 -5.55 5.41
C GLY A 80 -12.66 -6.58 6.44
N TRP A 81 -13.56 -7.48 6.01
CA TRP A 81 -14.07 -8.59 6.81
C TRP A 81 -13.80 -9.89 6.07
N ILE A 82 -13.47 -10.93 6.81
CA ILE A 82 -13.42 -12.30 6.31
C ILE A 82 -14.49 -13.14 7.00
N GLN A 83 -15.10 -14.00 6.25
CA GLN A 83 -16.05 -14.96 6.81
C GLN A 83 -15.29 -16.19 7.31
N VAL A 84 -15.32 -16.41 8.63
CA VAL A 84 -14.77 -17.61 9.26
C VAL A 84 -15.96 -18.41 9.83
N GLY A 85 -16.36 -19.47 9.12
CA GLY A 85 -17.59 -20.19 9.43
C GLY A 85 -18.82 -19.32 9.17
N SER A 86 -19.63 -19.08 10.20
CA SER A 86 -20.83 -18.21 10.15
C SER A 86 -20.56 -16.77 10.62
N GLU A 87 -19.35 -16.46 11.11
CA GLU A 87 -19.02 -15.17 11.68
C GLU A 87 -18.14 -14.33 10.75
N LEU A 88 -18.41 -13.04 10.71
CA LEU A 88 -17.55 -12.03 10.05
C LEU A 88 -16.48 -11.58 11.05
N ARG A 89 -15.22 -11.84 10.75
CA ARG A 89 -14.06 -11.46 11.58
C ARG A 89 -13.10 -10.54 10.82
N ARG A 90 -12.39 -9.70 11.54
CA ARG A 90 -11.31 -8.91 10.95
C ARG A 90 -10.12 -9.82 10.64
N PRO A 91 -9.61 -9.83 9.41
CA PRO A 91 -8.43 -10.62 9.06
C PRO A 91 -7.19 -9.98 9.67
N VAL A 92 -6.63 -10.57 10.69
CA VAL A 92 -5.36 -10.11 11.31
C VAL A 92 -4.25 -11.12 11.05
N LEU A 93 -4.47 -12.37 11.39
CA LEU A 93 -3.44 -13.41 11.28
C LEU A 93 -3.16 -13.85 9.84
N GLN A 94 -4.18 -13.88 9.00
CA GLN A 94 -4.03 -14.27 7.60
C GLN A 94 -3.10 -13.32 6.80
N PRO A 95 -3.30 -11.97 6.81
CA PRO A 95 -2.38 -11.05 6.14
C PRO A 95 -0.97 -11.12 6.69
N ILE A 96 -0.80 -11.31 8.01
CA ILE A 96 0.53 -11.47 8.62
C ILE A 96 1.20 -12.74 8.08
N GLY A 97 0.49 -13.87 8.06
CA GLY A 97 1.02 -15.12 7.53
C GLY A 97 1.42 -15.01 6.05
N VAL A 98 0.57 -14.41 5.23
CA VAL A 98 0.87 -14.17 3.79
C VAL A 98 2.06 -13.22 3.66
N GLY A 99 2.13 -12.15 4.48
CA GLY A 99 3.25 -11.22 4.49
C GLY A 99 4.57 -11.90 4.84
N LEU A 100 4.58 -12.76 5.85
CA LEU A 100 5.79 -13.53 6.24
C LEU A 100 6.24 -14.49 5.14
N VAL A 101 5.30 -15.17 4.46
CA VAL A 101 5.61 -16.02 3.30
C VAL A 101 6.19 -15.16 2.17
N ALA A 102 5.62 -14.00 1.88
CA ALA A 102 6.15 -13.10 0.86
C ALA A 102 7.57 -12.64 1.20
N VAL A 103 7.84 -12.23 2.44
CA VAL A 103 9.20 -11.88 2.90
C VAL A 103 10.16 -13.05 2.69
N GLY A 104 9.76 -14.28 3.02
CA GLY A 104 10.57 -15.47 2.78
C GLY A 104 10.88 -15.69 1.30
N VAL A 105 9.88 -15.54 0.43
CA VAL A 105 10.04 -15.65 -1.03
C VAL A 105 11.00 -14.59 -1.56
N PHE A 106 10.84 -13.33 -1.13
CA PHE A 106 11.75 -12.25 -1.52
C PHE A 106 13.17 -12.46 -1.02
N ALA A 107 13.35 -12.94 0.23
CA ALA A 107 14.66 -13.25 0.78
C ALA A 107 15.37 -14.34 -0.02
N VAL A 108 14.66 -15.43 -0.35
CA VAL A 108 15.19 -16.49 -1.21
C VAL A 108 15.48 -15.95 -2.61
N GLY A 109 14.58 -15.15 -3.18
CA GLY A 109 14.78 -14.48 -4.47
C GLY A 109 16.05 -13.62 -4.49
N ALA A 110 16.27 -12.82 -3.45
CA ALA A 110 17.49 -12.00 -3.33
C ALA A 110 18.77 -12.84 -3.29
N LEU A 111 18.76 -13.98 -2.57
CA LEU A 111 19.89 -14.92 -2.53
C LEU A 111 20.17 -15.54 -3.91
N VAL A 112 19.12 -15.88 -4.67
CA VAL A 112 19.26 -16.43 -6.03
C VAL A 112 19.77 -15.36 -7.00
N VAL A 113 19.21 -14.16 -6.95
CA VAL A 113 19.59 -13.03 -7.82
C VAL A 113 21.05 -12.61 -7.57
N GLY A 114 21.50 -12.62 -6.31
CA GLY A 114 22.90 -12.36 -5.97
C GLY A 114 23.91 -13.39 -6.52
N GLN A 115 23.43 -14.52 -7.09
CA GLN A 115 24.28 -15.49 -7.80
C GLN A 115 24.33 -15.24 -9.32
N VAL A 116 23.58 -14.27 -9.83
CA VAL A 116 23.47 -13.98 -11.27
C VAL A 116 24.29 -12.73 -11.59
N PRO A 117 25.47 -12.86 -12.25
CA PRO A 117 26.39 -11.74 -12.48
C PRO A 117 25.77 -10.55 -13.23
N PHE A 118 24.80 -10.81 -14.11
CA PHE A 118 24.09 -9.78 -14.87
C PHE A 118 23.18 -8.89 -14.01
N LEU A 119 22.68 -9.40 -12.88
CA LEU A 119 21.77 -8.70 -11.96
C LEU A 119 22.50 -8.13 -10.75
N GLU A 120 23.74 -8.51 -10.55
CA GLU A 120 24.56 -8.12 -9.38
C GLU A 120 24.71 -6.61 -9.25
N SER A 121 24.94 -5.89 -10.37
CA SER A 121 25.05 -4.43 -10.35
C SER A 121 23.75 -3.76 -9.91
N SER A 122 22.62 -4.15 -10.48
CA SER A 122 21.31 -3.58 -10.14
C SER A 122 20.87 -3.87 -8.70
N VAL A 123 21.23 -5.05 -8.17
CA VAL A 123 20.97 -5.40 -6.78
C VAL A 123 21.89 -4.63 -5.83
N ASN A 124 23.15 -4.49 -6.18
CA ASN A 124 24.11 -3.73 -5.39
C ASN A 124 23.72 -2.25 -5.32
N ASP A 125 23.25 -1.64 -6.41
CA ASP A 125 22.74 -0.27 -6.41
C ASP A 125 21.59 -0.05 -5.43
N VAL A 126 20.64 -1.02 -5.36
CA VAL A 126 19.54 -0.98 -4.40
C VAL A 126 20.01 -1.23 -2.96
N LEU A 127 20.95 -2.16 -2.76
CA LEU A 127 21.52 -2.44 -1.45
C LEU A 127 22.41 -1.32 -0.96
N GLU A 128 23.09 -0.61 -1.86
CA GLU A 128 23.93 0.55 -1.53
C GLU A 128 23.07 1.68 -0.95
N HIS A 129 21.89 1.94 -1.51
CA HIS A 129 20.91 2.86 -0.93
C HIS A 129 20.57 2.50 0.53
N ALA A 130 20.37 1.23 0.81
CA ALA A 130 20.04 0.75 2.16
C ALA A 130 21.27 0.75 3.08
N SER A 131 22.50 0.57 2.56
CA SER A 131 23.72 0.46 3.36
C SER A 131 24.32 1.79 3.80
N GLN A 132 24.05 2.89 3.08
CA GLN A 132 24.61 4.21 3.36
C GLN A 132 23.90 4.98 4.47
N GLY A 133 22.79 4.43 5.02
CA GLY A 133 22.03 5.05 6.10
C GLY A 133 21.98 4.21 7.38
N TRP A 134 21.33 4.76 8.40
CA TRP A 134 21.05 4.00 9.62
C TRP A 134 19.93 2.98 9.37
N LEU A 135 20.32 1.73 9.10
CA LEU A 135 19.42 0.63 8.74
C LEU A 135 18.14 0.51 9.59
N PRO A 136 18.19 0.62 10.93
CA PRO A 136 16.97 0.55 11.74
C PRO A 136 15.97 1.66 11.43
N LEU A 137 16.46 2.87 11.14
CA LEU A 137 15.59 4.01 10.79
C LEU A 137 15.00 3.84 9.38
N ILE A 138 15.80 3.37 8.43
CA ILE A 138 15.33 3.07 7.07
C ILE A 138 14.25 1.99 7.14
N ALA A 139 14.48 0.90 7.85
CA ALA A 139 13.50 -0.17 8.04
C ALA A 139 12.20 0.33 8.69
N LEU A 140 12.32 1.18 9.71
CA LEU A 140 11.16 1.81 10.36
C LEU A 140 10.37 2.69 9.40
N LEU A 141 11.04 3.55 8.63
CA LEU A 141 10.40 4.43 7.64
C LEU A 141 9.73 3.63 6.53
N THR A 142 10.39 2.58 6.04
CA THR A 142 9.82 1.67 5.03
C THR A 142 8.55 1.00 5.56
N LEU A 143 8.58 0.52 6.80
CA LEU A 143 7.40 -0.06 7.44
C LEU A 143 6.28 0.96 7.62
N LEU A 144 6.60 2.18 8.08
CA LEU A 144 5.62 3.25 8.24
C LEU A 144 5.00 3.65 6.90
N ASN A 145 5.81 3.80 5.85
CA ASN A 145 5.31 4.11 4.51
C ASN A 145 4.41 2.98 3.98
N GLY A 146 4.82 1.73 4.10
CA GLY A 146 4.01 0.59 3.68
C GLY A 146 2.66 0.51 4.41
N LEU A 147 2.63 0.76 5.72
CA LEU A 147 1.39 0.80 6.51
C LEU A 147 0.51 2.00 6.13
N ALA A 148 1.10 3.17 5.92
CA ALA A 148 0.38 4.39 5.52
C ALA A 148 -0.23 4.26 4.11
N GLU A 149 0.53 3.71 3.19
CA GLU A 149 0.10 3.40 1.83
C GLU A 149 -1.05 2.37 1.82
N GLU A 150 -0.94 1.31 2.60
CA GLU A 150 -2.00 0.31 2.77
C GLU A 150 -3.30 0.93 3.31
N LEU A 151 -3.19 1.81 4.32
CA LEU A 151 -4.34 2.54 4.86
C LEU A 151 -5.00 3.42 3.82
N PHE A 152 -4.21 4.10 2.98
CA PHE A 152 -4.75 4.98 1.96
C PHE A 152 -5.30 4.21 0.77
N LEU A 153 -4.51 3.37 0.13
CA LEU A 153 -4.88 2.72 -1.13
C LEU A 153 -5.96 1.65 -0.94
N ARG A 154 -5.81 0.80 0.06
CA ARG A 154 -6.78 -0.30 0.27
C ARG A 154 -8.00 0.09 1.07
N ARG A 155 -7.98 1.17 1.81
CA ARG A 155 -9.13 1.56 2.62
C ARG A 155 -9.79 2.86 2.15
N ALA A 156 -9.03 3.95 1.98
CA ALA A 156 -9.58 5.24 1.59
C ALA A 156 -9.92 5.30 0.09
N LEU A 157 -8.95 4.95 -0.78
CA LEU A 157 -9.11 4.95 -2.23
C LEU A 157 -10.17 3.92 -2.67
N TYR A 158 -10.14 2.71 -2.11
CA TYR A 158 -11.14 1.69 -2.39
C TYR A 158 -12.57 2.19 -2.15
N ARG A 159 -12.79 2.88 -1.04
CA ARG A 159 -14.10 3.44 -0.71
C ARG A 159 -14.48 4.64 -1.60
N ALA A 160 -13.51 5.39 -2.11
CA ALA A 160 -13.73 6.50 -3.05
C ALA A 160 -13.99 6.04 -4.49
N GLY A 161 -13.55 4.85 -4.86
CA GLY A 161 -13.62 4.30 -6.23
C GLY A 161 -15.03 4.02 -6.74
N GLY A 162 -16.00 3.94 -5.85
CA GLY A 162 -17.41 3.80 -6.25
C GLY A 162 -17.83 2.36 -6.61
N VAL A 163 -18.91 2.19 -7.44
CA VAL A 163 -19.67 0.93 -7.63
C VAL A 163 -19.06 -0.01 -8.67
N ARG A 164 -18.40 0.52 -9.68
CA ARG A 164 -17.89 -0.28 -10.79
C ARG A 164 -16.44 -0.64 -10.54
N ASP A 165 -16.19 -1.93 -10.33
CA ASP A 165 -14.87 -2.56 -10.24
C ASP A 165 -13.85 -1.79 -9.37
N PRO A 166 -14.12 -1.60 -8.06
CA PRO A 166 -13.24 -0.85 -7.18
C PRO A 166 -11.84 -1.51 -7.09
N VAL A 167 -11.76 -2.84 -7.22
CA VAL A 167 -10.50 -3.58 -7.23
C VAL A 167 -9.68 -3.21 -8.45
N LEU A 168 -10.27 -3.25 -9.65
CA LEU A 168 -9.57 -2.89 -10.87
C LEU A 168 -9.11 -1.44 -10.85
N THR A 169 -10.00 -0.51 -10.45
CA THR A 169 -9.68 0.92 -10.36
C THR A 169 -8.52 1.18 -9.39
N THR A 170 -8.56 0.59 -8.19
CA THR A 170 -7.49 0.77 -7.21
C THR A 170 -6.18 0.14 -7.66
N THR A 171 -6.22 -1.02 -8.31
CA THR A 171 -5.01 -1.68 -8.84
C THR A 171 -4.37 -0.86 -9.96
N VAL A 172 -5.17 -0.34 -10.90
CA VAL A 172 -4.66 0.52 -11.99
C VAL A 172 -4.07 1.81 -11.43
N VAL A 173 -4.78 2.47 -10.50
CA VAL A 173 -4.26 3.70 -9.85
C VAL A 173 -2.98 3.40 -9.09
N TYR A 174 -2.90 2.30 -8.36
CA TYR A 174 -1.69 1.86 -7.66
C TYR A 174 -0.52 1.68 -8.64
N ALA A 175 -0.72 0.94 -9.71
CA ALA A 175 0.32 0.73 -10.72
C ALA A 175 0.81 2.05 -11.35
N LEU A 176 -0.10 2.99 -11.63
CA LEU A 176 0.25 4.29 -12.21
C LEU A 176 0.96 5.24 -11.23
N THR A 177 0.81 5.05 -9.92
CA THR A 177 1.45 5.90 -8.90
C THR A 177 2.79 5.35 -8.42
N THR A 178 3.10 4.08 -8.69
CA THR A 178 4.32 3.39 -8.22
C THR A 178 5.30 3.07 -9.35
N VAL A 179 4.93 3.32 -10.61
CA VAL A 179 5.79 3.22 -11.79
C VAL A 179 6.16 4.61 -12.29
#